data_73498281713cb1ae5c4328f7fac43900
#
_entry.id   73498281713cb1ae5c4328f7fac43900
#
_cell.length_a   1.000
_cell.length_b   1.000
_cell.length_c   1.000
_cell.angle_alpha   90.00
_cell.angle_beta   90.00
_cell.angle_gamma   90.00
#
_symmetry.space_group_name_H-M   'P 1'
#
loop_
_entity.id
_entity.type
_entity.pdbx_description
1 polymer ?
#
loop_
_entity_poly.entity_id
_entity_poly.type
_entity_poly.pdbx_seq_one_letter_code
_entity_poly.pdbx_strand_id
1 'polypeptide(L)'
;DRYFLDEVANGILELEGGKIQMYRTKYPEYLDRKAEEELIRTASLDKVTNTLRKEAEWMRRQPKARGTKAKYRIEAFHSMEGSRDTLKEAGQGDVQLDFSSRRMGNKILELHHVNKSFGQKKILTDFNYIFRKNEKLGIIGKNGSGKTTLLQLINRAIQPDSGEIVTGDTIHLGYYTQKGLTFKPRQKVIELVTEIAEQFQTGNGEDLTASALLKRFLFEPSRQYEFIEKLSGGEKKRLHLLTILVRQPNFLILDEPTNDMDMSTLSVLEDYLENYKGCLIIVSHDRYFMDKLVDHLLIFEGEGVMREYNGNYTDYRYEVEEAIETSRKPEVKEAAKAAAQKDSKPSTKRSFKEQKEFEELEKEIEVKEQSKNALIDKLSKPDSGTNIAQWSKELETLDKDLENKTLRWLELSEKS
;
A
#
# COMPACT_ATOMS: atom_id res chain seq x y z
N ASP A 1 -6.58 -2.37 -3.37
CA ASP A 1 -5.79 -3.21 -2.46
C ASP A 1 -4.54 -3.71 -3.19
N ARG A 2 -3.35 -3.26 -2.76
CA ARG A 2 -2.05 -3.56 -3.38
C ARG A 2 -1.70 -5.05 -3.30
N TYR A 3 -2.04 -5.69 -2.20
CA TYR A 3 -1.81 -7.11 -2.00
C TYR A 3 -2.64 -7.95 -2.98
N PHE A 4 -3.90 -7.58 -3.21
CA PHE A 4 -4.73 -8.24 -4.22
C PHE A 4 -4.15 -8.09 -5.63
N LEU A 5 -3.59 -6.91 -5.95
CA LEU A 5 -2.90 -6.70 -7.23
C LEU A 5 -1.67 -7.59 -7.36
N ASP A 6 -0.90 -7.78 -6.30
CA ASP A 6 0.31 -8.61 -6.30
C ASP A 6 0.00 -10.11 -6.46
N GLU A 7 -1.05 -10.59 -5.80
CA GLU A 7 -1.47 -12.00 -5.87
C GLU A 7 -2.16 -12.37 -7.19
N VAL A 8 -2.99 -11.48 -7.73
CA VAL A 8 -3.91 -11.79 -8.84
C VAL A 8 -3.44 -11.24 -10.18
N ALA A 9 -2.76 -10.09 -10.19
CA ALA A 9 -2.38 -9.42 -11.43
C ALA A 9 -1.03 -9.92 -11.96
N ASN A 10 -1.01 -10.34 -13.24
CA ASN A 10 0.22 -10.69 -13.97
C ASN A 10 0.73 -9.54 -14.85
N GLY A 11 0.07 -8.40 -14.81
CA GLY A 11 0.43 -7.20 -15.54
C GLY A 11 -0.38 -6.00 -15.08
N ILE A 12 0.22 -4.83 -15.18
CA ILE A 12 -0.35 -3.56 -14.74
C ILE A 12 -0.52 -2.64 -15.95
N LEU A 13 -1.72 -2.08 -16.08
CA LEU A 13 -2.03 -1.01 -17.02
C LEU A 13 -2.08 0.30 -16.24
N GLU A 14 -1.13 1.18 -16.51
CA GLU A 14 -1.08 2.51 -15.92
C GLU A 14 -1.69 3.53 -16.88
N LEU A 15 -2.57 4.38 -16.37
CA LEU A 15 -3.12 5.51 -17.08
C LEU A 15 -2.63 6.80 -16.41
N GLU A 16 -1.66 7.47 -17.02
CA GLU A 16 -1.07 8.70 -16.50
C GLU A 16 -0.99 9.75 -17.60
N GLY A 17 -1.42 10.99 -17.31
CA GLY A 17 -1.37 12.09 -18.28
C GLY A 17 -2.07 11.82 -19.62
N GLY A 18 -3.14 11.00 -19.65
CA GLY A 18 -3.84 10.59 -20.85
C GLY A 18 -3.11 9.55 -21.71
N LYS A 19 -2.01 8.99 -21.23
CA LYS A 19 -1.25 7.90 -21.86
C LYS A 19 -1.46 6.61 -21.11
N ILE A 20 -1.53 5.50 -21.85
CA ILE A 20 -1.63 4.16 -21.29
C ILE A 20 -0.27 3.49 -21.47
N GLN A 21 0.30 3.00 -20.36
CA GLN A 21 1.53 2.21 -20.34
C GLN A 21 1.25 0.85 -19.74
N MET A 22 1.76 -0.22 -20.37
CA MET A 22 1.56 -1.60 -19.91
C MET A 22 2.87 -2.15 -19.37
N TYR A 23 2.83 -2.58 -18.12
CA TYR A 23 3.91 -3.30 -17.45
C TYR A 23 3.52 -4.77 -17.30
N ARG A 24 4.31 -5.68 -17.88
CA ARG A 24 4.10 -7.13 -17.76
C ARG A 24 4.91 -7.66 -16.58
N THR A 25 4.60 -7.15 -15.39
CA THR A 25 5.31 -7.48 -14.15
C THR A 25 4.31 -7.52 -13.00
N LYS A 26 4.69 -8.13 -11.89
CA LYS A 26 3.98 -8.05 -10.63
C LYS A 26 4.09 -6.64 -10.03
N TYR A 27 3.25 -6.37 -9.03
CA TYR A 27 3.13 -5.03 -8.44
C TYR A 27 4.45 -4.52 -7.81
N PRO A 28 5.24 -5.31 -7.04
CA PRO A 28 6.53 -4.86 -6.51
C PRO A 28 7.52 -4.45 -7.61
N GLU A 29 7.67 -5.29 -8.63
CA GLU A 29 8.57 -4.98 -9.76
C GLU A 29 8.12 -3.75 -10.56
N TYR A 30 6.81 -3.49 -10.62
CA TYR A 30 6.29 -2.26 -11.21
C TYR A 30 6.73 -1.03 -10.41
N LEU A 31 6.67 -1.09 -9.06
CA LEU A 31 7.11 0.00 -8.20
C LEU A 31 8.61 0.28 -8.38
N ASP A 32 9.43 -0.77 -8.42
CA ASP A 32 10.88 -0.65 -8.64
C ASP A 32 11.18 0.02 -9.99
N ARG A 33 10.50 -0.39 -11.06
CA ARG A 33 10.64 0.23 -12.39
C ARG A 33 10.20 1.69 -12.41
N LYS A 34 9.10 2.01 -11.72
CA LYS A 34 8.64 3.41 -11.59
C LYS A 34 9.66 4.27 -10.86
N ALA A 35 10.24 3.76 -9.78
CA ALA A 35 11.30 4.45 -9.05
C ALA A 35 12.54 4.67 -9.93
N GLU A 36 12.93 3.69 -10.74
CA GLU A 36 14.04 3.78 -11.69
C GLU A 36 13.77 4.80 -12.82
N GLU A 37 12.57 4.77 -13.41
CA GLU A 37 12.13 5.73 -14.42
C GLU A 37 12.14 7.16 -13.86
N GLU A 38 11.70 7.35 -12.62
CA GLU A 38 11.71 8.63 -11.93
C GLU A 38 13.13 9.16 -11.69
N LEU A 39 14.04 8.29 -11.24
CA LEU A 39 15.46 8.64 -11.09
C LEU A 39 16.11 9.08 -12.41
N ILE A 40 15.86 8.33 -13.49
CA ILE A 40 16.36 8.66 -14.83
C ILE A 40 15.78 10.00 -15.30
N ARG A 41 14.50 10.23 -15.05
CA ARG A 41 13.80 11.47 -15.41
C ARG A 41 14.38 12.67 -14.65
N THR A 42 14.55 12.54 -13.34
CA THR A 42 15.11 13.60 -12.48
C THR A 42 16.53 13.94 -12.91
N ALA A 43 17.38 12.95 -13.13
CA ALA A 43 18.73 13.15 -13.65
C ALA A 43 18.75 13.84 -15.03
N SER A 44 17.80 13.48 -15.91
CA SER A 44 17.63 14.10 -17.22
C SER A 44 17.18 15.56 -17.10
N LEU A 45 16.24 15.84 -16.21
CA LEU A 45 15.76 17.19 -15.92
C LEU A 45 16.86 18.10 -15.36
N ASP A 46 17.69 17.61 -14.44
CA ASP A 46 18.82 18.32 -13.91
C ASP A 46 19.86 18.61 -14.99
N LYS A 47 20.14 17.65 -15.85
CA LYS A 47 21.07 17.82 -16.98
C LYS A 47 20.56 18.89 -17.95
N VAL A 48 19.29 18.85 -18.34
CA VAL A 48 18.67 19.86 -19.22
C VAL A 48 18.66 21.22 -18.53
N THR A 49 18.29 21.31 -17.27
CA THR A 49 18.25 22.57 -16.49
C THR A 49 19.64 23.21 -16.36
N ASN A 50 20.67 22.41 -16.05
CA ASN A 50 22.04 22.88 -15.98
C ASN A 50 22.57 23.39 -17.34
N THR A 51 22.20 22.70 -18.43
CA THR A 51 22.53 23.12 -19.80
C THR A 51 21.82 24.43 -20.15
N LEU A 52 20.52 24.53 -19.89
CA LEU A 52 19.73 25.75 -20.10
C LEU A 52 20.29 26.95 -19.32
N ARG A 53 20.75 26.75 -18.08
CA ARG A 53 21.37 27.82 -17.29
C ARG A 53 22.63 28.38 -18.01
N LYS A 54 23.49 27.50 -18.53
CA LYS A 54 24.70 27.90 -19.26
C LYS A 54 24.33 28.58 -20.58
N GLU A 55 23.34 28.09 -21.30
CA GLU A 55 22.88 28.68 -22.57
C GLU A 55 22.17 30.03 -22.34
N ALA A 56 21.40 30.17 -21.24
CA ALA A 56 20.77 31.43 -20.85
C ALA A 56 21.82 32.52 -20.53
N GLU A 57 22.91 32.16 -19.85
CA GLU A 57 24.03 33.08 -19.62
C GLU A 57 24.70 33.54 -20.92
N TRP A 58 24.84 32.61 -21.89
CA TRP A 58 25.36 32.96 -23.23
C TRP A 58 24.40 33.87 -23.97
N MET A 59 23.08 33.63 -23.91
CA MET A 59 22.05 34.48 -24.52
C MET A 59 22.04 35.89 -23.97
N ARG A 60 22.26 36.08 -22.64
CA ARG A 60 22.36 37.41 -21.98
C ARG A 60 23.51 38.25 -22.48
N ARG A 61 24.58 37.64 -23.04
CA ARG A 61 25.73 38.33 -23.62
C ARG A 61 25.47 38.93 -25.02
N GLN A 62 24.23 38.95 -25.47
CA GLN A 62 23.80 39.48 -26.78
C GLN A 62 24.64 38.96 -27.96
N PRO A 63 24.58 37.70 -28.32
CA PRO A 63 25.31 37.15 -29.45
C PRO A 63 24.89 37.84 -30.75
N LYS A 64 25.88 38.30 -31.56
CA LYS A 64 25.61 38.93 -32.84
C LYS A 64 24.80 38.02 -33.75
N ALA A 65 23.57 38.44 -34.10
CA ALA A 65 22.56 37.60 -34.78
C ALA A 65 22.91 37.23 -36.25
N ARG A 66 24.04 37.64 -36.78
CA ARG A 66 24.44 37.48 -38.19
C ARG A 66 25.12 36.16 -38.55
N GLY A 67 25.27 35.21 -37.59
CA GLY A 67 25.92 33.95 -37.86
C GLY A 67 24.93 32.77 -37.83
N THR A 68 24.96 31.85 -38.82
CA THR A 68 24.12 30.64 -38.91
C THR A 68 24.24 29.77 -37.63
N LYS A 69 25.44 29.73 -37.01
CA LYS A 69 25.69 29.02 -35.74
C LYS A 69 24.95 29.63 -34.54
N ALA A 70 24.76 30.96 -34.50
CA ALA A 70 24.03 31.65 -33.45
C ALA A 70 22.51 31.34 -33.56
N LYS A 71 21.95 31.27 -34.76
CA LYS A 71 20.55 30.95 -34.98
C LYS A 71 20.23 29.54 -34.56
N TYR A 72 21.04 28.53 -34.95
CA TYR A 72 20.87 27.14 -34.57
C TYR A 72 20.94 26.96 -33.02
N ARG A 73 21.83 27.69 -32.34
CA ARG A 73 21.97 27.61 -30.87
C ARG A 73 20.77 28.22 -30.15
N ILE A 74 20.16 29.27 -30.69
CA ILE A 74 18.91 29.87 -30.18
C ILE A 74 17.74 28.91 -30.36
N GLU A 75 17.62 28.28 -31.51
CA GLU A 75 16.58 27.27 -31.79
C GLU A 75 16.75 26.06 -30.87
N ALA A 76 17.96 25.59 -30.66
CA ALA A 76 18.27 24.50 -29.71
C ALA A 76 17.93 24.88 -28.26
N PHE A 77 18.14 26.14 -27.85
CA PHE A 77 17.75 26.64 -26.54
C PHE A 77 16.23 26.54 -26.33
N HIS A 78 15.42 27.04 -27.28
CA HIS A 78 13.96 26.95 -27.20
C HIS A 78 13.45 25.51 -27.25
N SER A 79 14.09 24.65 -28.03
CA SER A 79 13.77 23.22 -28.03
C SER A 79 14.05 22.55 -26.67
N MET A 80 15.16 22.91 -26.03
CA MET A 80 15.50 22.43 -24.67
C MET A 80 14.56 23.00 -23.61
N GLU A 81 14.09 24.25 -23.75
CA GLU A 81 13.04 24.79 -22.86
C GLU A 81 11.75 23.95 -22.96
N GLY A 82 11.29 23.66 -24.17
CA GLY A 82 10.14 22.78 -24.38
C GLY A 82 10.35 21.38 -23.80
N SER A 83 11.53 20.79 -23.97
CA SER A 83 11.88 19.49 -23.40
C SER A 83 11.89 19.51 -21.88
N ARG A 84 12.44 20.57 -21.25
CA ARG A 84 12.41 20.77 -19.81
C ARG A 84 10.97 20.84 -19.28
N ASP A 85 10.13 21.62 -19.95
CA ASP A 85 8.74 21.83 -19.51
C ASP A 85 7.94 20.52 -19.65
N THR A 86 8.15 19.75 -20.71
CA THR A 86 7.57 18.40 -20.87
C THR A 86 8.05 17.45 -19.78
N LEU A 87 9.35 17.46 -19.44
CA LEU A 87 9.91 16.63 -18.35
C LEU A 87 9.39 17.05 -16.97
N LYS A 88 9.10 18.35 -16.77
CA LYS A 88 8.48 18.86 -15.54
C LYS A 88 7.00 18.51 -15.45
N GLU A 89 6.27 18.56 -16.55
CA GLU A 89 4.85 18.19 -16.60
C GLU A 89 4.65 16.68 -16.42
N ALA A 90 5.56 15.87 -16.95
CA ALA A 90 5.53 14.41 -16.75
C ALA A 90 5.91 13.97 -15.32
N GLY A 91 6.53 14.85 -14.52
CA GLY A 91 6.95 14.61 -13.16
C GLY A 91 6.04 15.30 -12.17
N GLN A 92 5.25 14.55 -11.47
CA GLN A 92 4.77 14.99 -10.16
C GLN A 92 6.01 15.11 -9.27
N GLY A 93 6.43 16.35 -9.03
CA GLY A 93 7.74 16.64 -8.42
C GLY A 93 7.93 15.89 -7.12
N ASP A 94 9.14 15.40 -6.95
CA ASP A 94 9.68 14.87 -5.70
C ASP A 94 9.49 15.93 -4.61
N VAL A 95 8.45 15.75 -3.85
CA VAL A 95 8.04 16.72 -2.84
C VAL A 95 8.47 16.17 -1.50
N GLN A 96 9.71 16.44 -1.13
CA GLN A 96 10.14 16.24 0.26
C GLN A 96 9.27 17.13 1.16
N LEU A 97 8.38 16.48 1.89
CA LEU A 97 7.57 17.09 2.93
C LEU A 97 8.42 17.22 4.21
N ASP A 98 9.28 18.23 4.23
CA ASP A 98 10.07 18.51 5.43
C ASP A 98 9.27 19.42 6.36
N PHE A 99 8.37 18.84 7.13
CA PHE A 99 7.75 19.50 8.26
C PHE A 99 8.60 19.26 9.50
N SER A 100 9.10 20.31 10.13
CA SER A 100 9.75 20.13 11.42
C SER A 100 8.74 19.60 12.43
N SER A 101 9.03 18.45 13.00
CA SER A 101 8.23 17.97 14.12
C SER A 101 8.49 18.83 15.35
N ARG A 102 7.44 19.23 16.07
CA ARG A 102 7.59 19.95 17.34
C ARG A 102 8.34 19.10 18.35
N ARG A 103 9.13 19.75 19.19
CA ARG A 103 9.89 19.05 20.23
C ARG A 103 8.96 18.26 21.16
N MET A 104 9.26 17.00 21.36
CA MET A 104 8.51 16.09 22.22
C MET A 104 9.22 15.95 23.58
N GLY A 105 8.46 16.08 24.66
CA GLY A 105 8.93 15.82 26.04
C GLY A 105 9.20 14.35 26.30
N ASN A 106 9.48 13.99 27.54
CA ASN A 106 9.71 12.59 27.93
C ASN A 106 8.41 11.84 28.21
N LYS A 107 7.39 12.54 28.74
CA LYS A 107 6.05 11.99 28.96
C LYS A 107 5.24 12.17 27.69
N ILE A 108 4.78 11.07 27.12
CA ILE A 108 4.09 11.06 25.82
C ILE A 108 2.62 10.74 26.03
N LEU A 109 2.30 9.47 26.10
CA LEU A 109 0.96 8.96 26.33
C LEU A 109 1.06 7.69 27.17
N GLU A 110 0.35 7.63 28.26
CA GLU A 110 0.31 6.50 29.17
C GLU A 110 -1.15 6.09 29.41
N LEU A 111 -1.42 4.81 29.29
CA LEU A 111 -2.70 4.20 29.61
C LEU A 111 -2.50 3.27 30.80
N HIS A 112 -3.23 3.53 31.89
CA HIS A 112 -3.11 2.77 33.13
C HIS A 112 -4.43 2.12 33.48
N HIS A 113 -4.46 0.78 33.52
CA HIS A 113 -5.61 -0.04 33.91
C HIS A 113 -6.92 0.36 33.18
N VAL A 114 -6.80 0.69 31.89
CA VAL A 114 -7.91 1.22 31.09
C VAL A 114 -8.89 0.10 30.77
N ASN A 115 -10.15 0.34 31.16
CA ASN A 115 -11.27 -0.54 30.86
C ASN A 115 -12.31 0.20 30.05
N LYS A 116 -12.88 -0.46 29.05
CA LYS A 116 -13.97 0.06 28.22
C LYS A 116 -14.89 -1.04 27.74
N SER A 117 -16.20 -0.85 27.92
CA SER A 117 -17.21 -1.77 27.43
C SER A 117 -18.41 -1.02 26.83
N PHE A 118 -19.15 -1.68 25.96
CA PHE A 118 -20.44 -1.21 25.44
C PHE A 118 -21.47 -2.31 25.67
N GLY A 119 -22.31 -2.12 26.68
CA GLY A 119 -23.22 -3.15 27.15
C GLY A 119 -22.47 -4.39 27.63
N GLN A 120 -22.71 -5.53 27.03
CA GLN A 120 -21.99 -6.78 27.38
C GLN A 120 -20.68 -6.97 26.63
N LYS A 121 -20.39 -6.14 25.62
CA LYS A 121 -19.18 -6.27 24.81
C LYS A 121 -18.02 -5.56 25.48
N LYS A 122 -17.04 -6.32 25.96
CA LYS A 122 -15.78 -5.80 26.45
C LYS A 122 -14.87 -5.41 25.27
N ILE A 123 -14.39 -4.18 25.29
CA ILE A 123 -13.49 -3.62 24.25
C ILE A 123 -12.05 -3.59 24.75
N LEU A 124 -11.86 -3.17 25.99
CA LEU A 124 -10.58 -3.15 26.69
C LEU A 124 -10.78 -3.69 28.10
N THR A 125 -9.88 -4.53 28.58
CA THR A 125 -9.89 -5.07 29.93
C THR A 125 -8.49 -4.93 30.51
N ASP A 126 -8.37 -4.10 31.55
CA ASP A 126 -7.11 -3.83 32.28
C ASP A 126 -5.92 -3.49 31.38
N PHE A 127 -6.19 -2.67 30.35
CA PHE A 127 -5.19 -2.35 29.34
C PHE A 127 -4.20 -1.32 29.86
N ASN A 128 -2.92 -1.69 29.80
CA ASN A 128 -1.79 -0.88 30.19
C ASN A 128 -0.85 -0.70 29.01
N TYR A 129 -0.47 0.56 28.70
CA TYR A 129 0.46 0.86 27.62
C TYR A 129 1.16 2.20 27.84
N ILE A 130 2.48 2.25 27.60
CA ILE A 130 3.28 3.46 27.71
C ILE A 130 4.02 3.70 26.41
N PHE A 131 3.65 4.76 25.72
CA PHE A 131 4.28 5.15 24.47
C PHE A 131 5.71 5.65 24.66
N ARG A 132 6.61 5.16 23.81
CA ARG A 132 8.00 5.60 23.73
C ARG A 132 8.15 6.73 22.68
N LYS A 133 9.25 7.47 22.77
CA LYS A 133 9.59 8.50 21.80
C LYS A 133 9.76 7.92 20.41
N ASN A 134 9.16 8.59 19.42
CA ASN A 134 9.24 8.22 17.98
C ASN A 134 8.73 6.82 17.67
N GLU A 135 7.92 6.26 18.52
CA GLU A 135 7.36 4.94 18.37
C GLU A 135 6.31 4.92 17.25
N LYS A 136 6.41 3.93 16.37
CA LYS A 136 5.48 3.70 15.27
C LYS A 136 4.74 2.39 15.48
N LEU A 137 3.50 2.50 15.95
CA LEU A 137 2.64 1.40 16.37
C LEU A 137 1.57 1.09 15.33
N GLY A 138 1.50 -0.16 14.87
CA GLY A 138 0.39 -0.67 14.07
C GLY A 138 -0.69 -1.31 14.93
N ILE A 139 -1.96 -1.01 14.67
CA ILE A 139 -3.08 -1.66 15.36
C ILE A 139 -3.84 -2.54 14.38
N ILE A 140 -3.97 -3.81 14.72
CA ILE A 140 -4.66 -4.80 13.90
C ILE A 140 -5.73 -5.55 14.70
N GLY A 141 -6.69 -6.13 13.99
CA GLY A 141 -7.76 -6.92 14.59
C GLY A 141 -9.00 -6.96 13.69
N LYS A 142 -9.92 -7.85 14.02
CA LYS A 142 -11.18 -8.02 13.25
C LYS A 142 -12.01 -6.74 13.25
N ASN A 143 -12.88 -6.59 12.25
CA ASN A 143 -13.81 -5.45 12.24
C ASN A 143 -14.72 -5.49 13.46
N GLY A 144 -14.89 -4.32 14.10
CA GLY A 144 -15.65 -4.21 15.34
C GLY A 144 -14.94 -4.75 16.60
N SER A 145 -13.63 -5.07 16.55
CA SER A 145 -12.87 -5.51 17.73
C SER A 145 -12.63 -4.39 18.75
N GLY A 146 -12.72 -3.12 18.33
CA GLY A 146 -12.51 -1.98 19.24
C GLY A 146 -11.37 -1.03 18.82
N LYS A 147 -10.75 -1.23 17.66
CA LYS A 147 -9.65 -0.38 17.17
C LYS A 147 -9.99 1.13 17.23
N THR A 148 -11.05 1.52 16.55
CA THR A 148 -11.52 2.92 16.55
C THR A 148 -11.91 3.40 17.97
N THR A 149 -12.42 2.53 18.84
CA THR A 149 -12.73 2.87 20.23
C THR A 149 -11.46 3.23 21.01
N LEU A 150 -10.37 2.45 20.86
CA LEU A 150 -9.08 2.77 21.46
C LEU A 150 -8.56 4.13 20.95
N LEU A 151 -8.64 4.38 19.64
CA LEU A 151 -8.24 5.68 19.08
C LEU A 151 -9.07 6.85 19.61
N GLN A 152 -10.39 6.65 19.80
CA GLN A 152 -11.27 7.65 20.39
C GLN A 152 -10.96 7.91 21.88
N LEU A 153 -10.57 6.89 22.65
CA LEU A 153 -10.11 7.03 24.02
C LEU A 153 -8.82 7.85 24.08
N ILE A 154 -7.83 7.53 23.23
CA ILE A 154 -6.57 8.27 23.14
C ILE A 154 -6.82 9.73 22.75
N ASN A 155 -7.71 9.98 21.78
CA ASN A 155 -8.10 11.33 21.36
C ASN A 155 -9.04 12.02 22.35
N ARG A 156 -9.38 11.40 23.48
CA ARG A 156 -10.32 11.92 24.51
C ARG A 156 -11.71 12.26 23.98
N ALA A 157 -12.11 11.69 22.85
CA ALA A 157 -13.46 11.83 22.31
C ALA A 157 -14.48 11.04 23.14
N ILE A 158 -14.06 9.96 23.79
CA ILE A 158 -14.82 9.19 24.77
C ILE A 158 -13.98 8.98 26.04
N GLN A 159 -14.65 8.74 27.16
CA GLN A 159 -13.98 8.45 28.45
C GLN A 159 -13.90 6.94 28.67
N PRO A 160 -12.84 6.43 29.34
CA PRO A 160 -12.79 5.07 29.83
C PRO A 160 -13.84 4.83 30.93
N ASP A 161 -14.25 3.59 31.12
CA ASP A 161 -15.17 3.23 32.20
C ASP A 161 -14.42 3.17 33.55
N SER A 162 -13.15 2.80 33.52
CA SER A 162 -12.20 2.90 34.64
C SER A 162 -10.76 2.94 34.11
N GLY A 163 -9.83 3.29 34.98
CA GLY A 163 -8.43 3.52 34.62
C GLY A 163 -8.18 4.99 34.23
N GLU A 164 -6.97 5.28 33.84
CA GLU A 164 -6.53 6.65 33.52
C GLU A 164 -5.73 6.70 32.21
N ILE A 165 -5.94 7.77 31.44
CA ILE A 165 -5.16 8.08 30.24
C ILE A 165 -4.45 9.42 30.48
N VAL A 166 -3.12 9.37 30.55
CA VAL A 166 -2.29 10.52 30.80
C VAL A 166 -1.57 10.93 29.53
N THR A 167 -1.77 12.17 29.10
CA THR A 167 -1.10 12.75 27.92
C THR A 167 -0.09 13.78 28.40
N GLY A 168 1.11 13.75 27.83
CA GLY A 168 2.15 14.75 28.12
C GLY A 168 1.78 16.14 27.60
N ASP A 169 2.14 17.20 28.34
CA ASP A 169 1.79 18.59 28.01
C ASP A 169 2.33 19.08 26.68
N THR A 170 3.39 18.45 26.17
CA THR A 170 4.04 18.80 24.90
C THR A 170 3.46 18.05 23.69
N ILE A 171 2.45 17.21 23.91
CA ILE A 171 1.87 16.40 22.85
C ILE A 171 0.84 17.20 22.07
N HIS A 172 1.09 17.33 20.79
CA HIS A 172 0.19 17.87 19.79
C HIS A 172 -0.33 16.72 18.91
N LEU A 173 -1.57 16.30 19.21
CA LEU A 173 -2.18 15.15 18.57
C LEU A 173 -2.84 15.55 17.26
N GLY A 174 -2.47 14.85 16.17
CA GLY A 174 -3.16 14.87 14.89
C GLY A 174 -3.95 13.57 14.70
N TYR A 175 -5.24 13.68 14.38
CA TYR A 175 -6.08 12.50 14.19
C TYR A 175 -6.77 12.54 12.82
N TYR A 176 -6.36 11.64 11.96
CA TYR A 176 -7.01 11.39 10.67
C TYR A 176 -8.09 10.33 10.84
N THR A 177 -9.34 10.71 10.59
CA THR A 177 -10.51 9.86 10.76
C THR A 177 -11.25 9.65 9.45
N GLN A 178 -12.02 8.56 9.37
CA GLN A 178 -12.92 8.31 8.24
C GLN A 178 -14.07 9.33 8.11
N LYS A 179 -14.35 10.11 9.16
CA LYS A 179 -15.47 11.08 9.16
C LYS A 179 -15.34 12.21 8.15
N GLY A 180 -14.15 12.35 7.55
CA GLY A 180 -13.89 13.35 6.52
C GLY A 180 -13.63 14.76 7.05
N LEU A 181 -13.48 15.69 6.11
CA LEU A 181 -13.14 17.08 6.36
C LEU A 181 -14.37 17.90 6.74
N THR A 182 -14.25 18.69 7.80
CA THR A 182 -15.24 19.71 8.15
C THR A 182 -14.83 21.06 7.54
N PHE A 183 -15.72 21.70 6.81
CA PHE A 183 -15.47 22.97 6.12
C PHE A 183 -16.73 23.83 6.12
N LYS A 184 -16.55 25.16 5.92
CA LYS A 184 -17.64 26.12 5.83
C LYS A 184 -18.31 26.04 4.44
N PRO A 185 -19.61 26.33 4.31
CA PRO A 185 -20.26 26.41 3.01
C PRO A 185 -19.52 27.41 2.09
N ARG A 186 -19.34 27.06 0.83
CA ARG A 186 -18.63 27.87 -0.18
C ARG A 186 -17.19 28.24 0.19
N GLN A 187 -16.52 27.49 1.06
CA GLN A 187 -15.11 27.69 1.36
C GLN A 187 -14.23 27.17 0.23
N LYS A 188 -13.24 27.97 -0.19
CA LYS A 188 -12.25 27.54 -1.16
C LYS A 188 -11.14 26.73 -0.50
N VAL A 189 -10.52 25.86 -1.28
CA VAL A 189 -9.41 25.00 -0.84
C VAL A 189 -8.29 25.85 -0.22
N ILE A 190 -7.85 26.89 -0.93
CA ILE A 190 -6.76 27.76 -0.50
C ILE A 190 -7.11 28.53 0.80
N GLU A 191 -8.36 28.97 0.95
CA GLU A 191 -8.81 29.68 2.14
C GLU A 191 -8.69 28.83 3.40
N LEU A 192 -9.11 27.55 3.32
CA LEU A 192 -9.01 26.62 4.44
C LEU A 192 -7.53 26.41 4.85
N VAL A 193 -6.66 26.21 3.88
CA VAL A 193 -5.23 25.95 4.15
C VAL A 193 -4.55 27.21 4.67
N THR A 194 -4.88 28.41 4.14
CA THR A 194 -4.38 29.69 4.64
C THR A 194 -4.79 29.92 6.09
N GLU A 195 -6.07 29.76 6.45
CA GLU A 195 -6.55 29.87 7.83
C GLU A 195 -5.76 29.00 8.82
N ILE A 196 -5.29 27.84 8.36
CA ILE A 196 -4.49 26.91 9.18
C ILE A 196 -3.00 27.27 9.12
N ALA A 197 -2.46 27.58 7.94
CA ALA A 197 -1.02 27.80 7.73
C ALA A 197 -0.50 29.11 8.37
N GLU A 198 -1.32 30.16 8.44
CA GLU A 198 -0.97 31.40 9.12
C GLU A 198 -0.60 31.22 10.60
N GLN A 199 -1.02 30.08 11.19
CA GLN A 199 -0.74 29.73 12.58
C GLN A 199 0.53 28.90 12.76
N PHE A 200 1.18 28.45 11.69
CA PHE A 200 2.27 27.48 11.77
C PHE A 200 3.45 27.86 10.88
N GLN A 201 4.61 28.03 11.51
CA GLN A 201 5.89 28.21 10.80
C GLN A 201 6.45 26.86 10.36
N THR A 202 7.02 26.80 9.16
CA THR A 202 7.75 25.64 8.68
C THR A 202 9.16 25.58 9.28
N GLY A 203 9.66 24.39 9.56
CA GLY A 203 10.87 24.17 10.35
C GLY A 203 12.17 24.70 9.79
N ASN A 204 12.23 24.99 8.49
CA ASN A 204 13.45 25.49 7.83
C ASN A 204 13.49 27.02 7.68
N GLY A 205 12.60 27.75 8.37
CA GLY A 205 12.58 29.21 8.28
C GLY A 205 12.12 29.78 6.94
N GLU A 206 11.71 28.93 6.01
CA GLU A 206 11.02 29.34 4.78
C GLU A 206 9.52 29.37 5.04
N ASP A 207 8.90 30.53 4.89
CA ASP A 207 7.45 30.70 4.94
C ASP A 207 6.82 30.02 3.72
N LEU A 208 6.45 28.73 3.87
CA LEU A 208 5.70 28.04 2.83
C LEU A 208 4.29 28.64 2.74
N THR A 209 4.02 29.24 1.60
CA THR A 209 2.65 29.76 1.32
C THR A 209 1.66 28.60 1.24
N ALA A 210 0.38 28.86 1.59
CA ALA A 210 -0.69 27.89 1.45
C ALA A 210 -0.73 27.27 0.05
N SER A 211 -0.45 28.07 -0.98
CA SER A 211 -0.37 27.58 -2.37
C SER A 211 0.75 26.57 -2.60
N ALA A 212 1.92 26.80 -2.02
CA ALA A 212 3.04 25.87 -2.11
C ALA A 212 2.75 24.55 -1.38
N LEU A 213 2.11 24.61 -0.19
CA LEU A 213 1.65 23.43 0.53
C LEU A 213 0.63 22.63 -0.28
N LEU A 214 -0.36 23.29 -0.85
CA LEU A 214 -1.36 22.67 -1.72
C LEU A 214 -0.74 22.01 -2.94
N LYS A 215 0.22 22.67 -3.59
CA LYS A 215 0.94 22.09 -4.72
C LYS A 215 1.70 20.82 -4.31
N ARG A 216 2.29 20.81 -3.13
CA ARG A 216 2.95 19.64 -2.54
C ARG A 216 1.99 18.46 -2.33
N PHE A 217 0.72 18.74 -2.06
CA PHE A 217 -0.34 17.75 -1.96
C PHE A 217 -1.10 17.54 -3.27
N LEU A 218 -0.43 17.77 -4.41
CA LEU A 218 -0.97 17.51 -5.75
C LEU A 218 -2.25 18.30 -6.07
N PHE A 219 -2.42 19.50 -5.47
CA PHE A 219 -3.45 20.44 -5.87
C PHE A 219 -2.88 21.43 -6.86
N GLU A 220 -3.24 21.28 -8.12
CA GLU A 220 -2.89 22.24 -9.17
C GLU A 220 -3.42 23.64 -8.86
N PRO A 221 -2.78 24.72 -9.39
CA PRO A 221 -3.21 26.10 -9.12
C PRO A 221 -4.69 26.36 -9.44
N SER A 222 -5.24 25.77 -10.50
CA SER A 222 -6.64 25.85 -10.88
C SER A 222 -7.58 25.28 -9.79
N ARG A 223 -7.18 24.16 -9.17
CA ARG A 223 -7.95 23.45 -8.14
C ARG A 223 -7.87 24.14 -6.78
N GLN A 224 -6.83 24.91 -6.50
CA GLN A 224 -6.67 25.61 -5.23
C GLN A 224 -7.75 26.67 -4.98
N TYR A 225 -8.30 27.26 -6.03
CA TYR A 225 -9.35 28.29 -5.95
C TYR A 225 -10.76 27.74 -6.11
N GLU A 226 -10.91 26.41 -6.32
CA GLU A 226 -12.22 25.75 -6.33
C GLU A 226 -12.84 25.67 -4.95
N PHE A 227 -14.17 25.53 -4.90
CA PHE A 227 -14.89 25.27 -3.67
C PHE A 227 -14.67 23.82 -3.22
N ILE A 228 -14.46 23.61 -1.91
CA ILE A 228 -14.22 22.27 -1.33
C ILE A 228 -15.39 21.32 -1.65
N GLU A 229 -16.61 21.84 -1.75
CA GLU A 229 -17.81 21.06 -2.09
C GLU A 229 -17.66 20.33 -3.44
N LYS A 230 -16.99 20.95 -4.42
CA LYS A 230 -16.81 20.44 -5.79
C LYS A 230 -15.66 19.44 -5.92
N LEU A 231 -14.86 19.27 -4.89
CA LEU A 231 -13.76 18.30 -4.91
C LEU A 231 -14.31 16.87 -4.94
N SER A 232 -13.58 15.99 -5.61
CA SER A 232 -13.80 14.55 -5.57
C SER A 232 -13.60 13.99 -4.15
N GLY A 233 -14.07 12.77 -3.89
CA GLY A 233 -13.87 12.11 -2.59
C GLY A 233 -12.39 11.97 -2.21
N GLY A 234 -11.55 11.57 -3.16
CA GLY A 234 -10.09 11.46 -2.96
C GLY A 234 -9.42 12.81 -2.70
N GLU A 235 -9.78 13.86 -3.48
CA GLU A 235 -9.27 15.22 -3.23
C GLU A 235 -9.67 15.75 -1.85
N LYS A 236 -10.90 15.50 -1.37
CA LYS A 236 -11.33 15.88 -0.03
C LYS A 236 -10.53 15.17 1.06
N LYS A 237 -10.25 13.88 0.89
CA LYS A 237 -9.42 13.10 1.83
C LYS A 237 -7.98 13.61 1.87
N ARG A 238 -7.41 13.91 0.71
CA ARG A 238 -6.09 14.52 0.56
C ARG A 238 -6.02 15.89 1.25
N LEU A 239 -7.03 16.72 1.04
CA LEU A 239 -7.13 18.01 1.72
C LEU A 239 -7.26 17.85 3.24
N HIS A 240 -8.06 16.89 3.71
CA HIS A 240 -8.19 16.56 5.13
C HIS A 240 -6.84 16.16 5.74
N LEU A 241 -6.11 15.27 5.07
CA LEU A 241 -4.77 14.90 5.51
C LEU A 241 -3.85 16.12 5.60
N LEU A 242 -3.81 16.95 4.56
CA LEU A 242 -3.02 18.19 4.56
C LEU A 242 -3.35 19.09 5.76
N THR A 243 -4.63 19.28 6.07
CA THR A 243 -5.05 20.13 7.21
C THR A 243 -4.57 19.62 8.57
N ILE A 244 -4.34 18.32 8.69
CA ILE A 244 -3.79 17.70 9.90
C ILE A 244 -2.27 17.89 9.93
N LEU A 245 -1.57 17.59 8.84
CA LEU A 245 -0.11 17.64 8.78
C LEU A 245 0.45 19.06 8.88
N VAL A 246 -0.25 20.05 8.33
CA VAL A 246 0.13 21.47 8.43
C VAL A 246 0.17 21.95 9.88
N ARG A 247 -0.63 21.37 10.77
CA ARG A 247 -0.62 21.68 12.22
C ARG A 247 0.62 21.16 12.93
N GLN A 248 1.50 20.43 12.23
CA GLN A 248 2.74 19.85 12.73
C GLN A 248 2.52 19.02 14.02
N PRO A 249 1.67 18.00 13.98
CA PRO A 249 1.51 17.12 15.13
C PRO A 249 2.82 16.41 15.44
N ASN A 250 3.10 16.12 16.71
CA ASN A 250 4.20 15.26 17.11
C ASN A 250 3.70 13.87 17.60
N PHE A 251 2.39 13.69 17.63
CA PHE A 251 1.71 12.42 17.82
C PHE A 251 0.59 12.31 16.77
N LEU A 252 0.73 11.37 15.83
CA LEU A 252 -0.18 11.23 14.70
C LEU A 252 -0.94 9.91 14.79
N ILE A 253 -2.25 9.97 14.63
CA ILE A 253 -3.14 8.82 14.54
C ILE A 253 -3.76 8.77 13.16
N LEU A 254 -3.63 7.63 12.48
CA LEU A 254 -4.20 7.39 11.16
C LEU A 254 -5.16 6.18 11.23
N ASP A 255 -6.46 6.45 11.09
CA ASP A 255 -7.50 5.41 11.08
C ASP A 255 -7.93 5.12 9.64
N GLU A 256 -7.45 4.00 9.08
CA GLU A 256 -7.66 3.52 7.71
C GLU A 256 -7.33 4.59 6.64
N PRO A 257 -6.11 5.16 6.64
CA PRO A 257 -5.76 6.23 5.72
C PRO A 257 -5.70 5.76 4.26
N THR A 258 -5.46 4.48 4.04
CA THR A 258 -5.31 3.87 2.71
C THR A 258 -6.63 3.69 1.96
N ASN A 259 -7.76 3.74 2.68
CA ASN A 259 -9.07 3.60 2.07
C ASN A 259 -9.42 4.83 1.20
N ASP A 260 -9.69 4.57 -0.08
CA ASP A 260 -10.11 5.57 -1.07
C ASP A 260 -9.08 6.71 -1.34
N MET A 261 -7.80 6.51 -1.03
CA MET A 261 -6.71 7.35 -1.51
C MET A 261 -6.16 6.80 -2.83
N ASP A 262 -5.80 7.70 -3.75
CA ASP A 262 -5.07 7.33 -4.95
C ASP A 262 -3.60 7.00 -4.63
N MET A 263 -2.95 6.26 -5.53
CA MET A 263 -1.59 5.77 -5.33
C MET A 263 -0.58 6.89 -5.16
N SER A 264 -0.76 7.99 -5.88
CA SER A 264 0.12 9.16 -5.78
C SER A 264 0.03 9.85 -4.43
N THR A 265 -1.18 9.94 -3.86
CA THR A 265 -1.39 10.47 -2.50
C THR A 265 -0.79 9.55 -1.45
N LEU A 266 -0.93 8.23 -1.62
CA LEU A 266 -0.35 7.25 -0.70
C LEU A 266 1.18 7.31 -0.70
N SER A 267 1.82 7.41 -1.87
CA SER A 267 3.27 7.61 -1.95
C SER A 267 3.74 8.86 -1.19
N VAL A 268 3.07 10.00 -1.41
CA VAL A 268 3.39 11.25 -0.69
C VAL A 268 3.23 11.08 0.83
N LEU A 269 2.19 10.37 1.27
CA LEU A 269 1.97 10.08 2.69
C LEU A 269 3.05 9.14 3.24
N GLU A 270 3.39 8.08 2.53
CA GLU A 270 4.43 7.14 2.93
C GLU A 270 5.77 7.83 3.11
N ASP A 271 6.22 8.62 2.13
CA ASP A 271 7.49 9.36 2.19
C ASP A 271 7.52 10.34 3.37
N TYR A 272 6.41 11.02 3.65
CA TYR A 272 6.28 11.86 4.83
C TYR A 272 6.41 11.06 6.13
N LEU A 273 5.69 9.93 6.25
CA LEU A 273 5.63 9.13 7.48
C LEU A 273 6.94 8.36 7.74
N GLU A 274 7.66 7.99 6.69
CA GLU A 274 8.98 7.35 6.80
C GLU A 274 9.97 8.26 7.53
N ASN A 275 9.97 9.56 7.18
CA ASN A 275 10.83 10.58 7.78
C ASN A 275 10.22 11.26 9.03
N TYR A 276 9.02 10.86 9.43
CA TYR A 276 8.31 11.48 10.54
C TYR A 276 8.98 11.18 11.89
N LYS A 277 9.37 12.25 12.61
CA LYS A 277 10.07 12.18 13.91
C LYS A 277 9.10 12.35 15.09
N GLY A 278 7.93 11.76 15.02
CA GLY A 278 6.92 11.78 16.07
C GLY A 278 6.42 10.38 16.37
N CYS A 279 5.54 10.25 17.36
CA CYS A 279 4.82 9.00 17.59
C CYS A 279 3.72 8.83 16.55
N LEU A 280 3.56 7.61 16.07
CA LEU A 280 2.61 7.25 15.02
C LEU A 280 1.77 6.06 15.44
N ILE A 281 0.46 6.18 15.33
CA ILE A 281 -0.46 5.04 15.40
C ILE A 281 -1.11 4.87 14.04
N ILE A 282 -1.03 3.68 13.49
CA ILE A 282 -1.68 3.32 12.22
C ILE A 282 -2.66 2.18 12.44
N VAL A 283 -3.89 2.36 12.00
CA VAL A 283 -4.85 1.28 11.74
C VAL A 283 -4.99 1.17 10.24
N SER A 284 -4.58 0.05 9.66
CA SER A 284 -4.74 -0.21 8.23
C SER A 284 -4.80 -1.70 7.93
N HIS A 285 -5.45 -2.03 6.82
CA HIS A 285 -5.44 -3.37 6.23
C HIS A 285 -4.44 -3.50 5.08
N ASP A 286 -3.77 -2.41 4.71
CA ASP A 286 -2.73 -2.41 3.67
C ASP A 286 -1.40 -2.90 4.26
N ARG A 287 -0.95 -4.08 3.82
CA ARG A 287 0.28 -4.72 4.31
C ARG A 287 1.52 -3.90 4.00
N TYR A 288 1.65 -3.42 2.76
CA TYR A 288 2.82 -2.63 2.36
C TYR A 288 2.96 -1.36 3.19
N PHE A 289 1.84 -0.70 3.43
CA PHE A 289 1.80 0.50 4.25
C PHE A 289 2.20 0.23 5.70
N MET A 290 1.72 -0.88 6.27
CA MET A 290 2.07 -1.29 7.62
C MET A 290 3.53 -1.72 7.73
N ASP A 291 4.01 -2.62 6.86
CA ASP A 291 5.38 -3.14 6.91
C ASP A 291 6.45 -2.07 6.69
N LYS A 292 6.14 -1.05 5.87
CA LYS A 292 7.05 0.07 5.63
C LYS A 292 7.16 1.03 6.81
N LEU A 293 6.10 1.18 7.59
CA LEU A 293 5.96 2.31 8.53
C LEU A 293 5.94 1.95 10.01
N VAL A 294 5.59 0.71 10.39
CA VAL A 294 5.42 0.36 11.80
C VAL A 294 6.59 -0.47 12.32
N ASP A 295 6.95 -0.23 13.59
CA ASP A 295 8.02 -0.95 14.26
C ASP A 295 7.51 -2.23 14.94
N HIS A 296 6.25 -2.22 15.41
CA HIS A 296 5.59 -3.35 16.08
C HIS A 296 4.07 -3.19 16.06
N LEU A 297 3.36 -4.23 16.46
CA LEU A 297 1.92 -4.32 16.35
C LEU A 297 1.23 -4.50 17.71
N LEU A 298 0.04 -3.95 17.81
CA LEU A 298 -0.91 -4.18 18.88
C LEU A 298 -2.13 -4.92 18.31
N ILE A 299 -2.35 -6.13 18.78
CA ILE A 299 -3.32 -7.07 18.20
C ILE A 299 -4.53 -7.17 19.11
N PHE A 300 -5.71 -6.86 18.56
CA PHE A 300 -6.99 -7.13 19.22
C PHE A 300 -7.36 -8.61 19.04
N GLU A 301 -7.22 -9.41 20.08
CA GLU A 301 -7.59 -10.84 20.06
C GLU A 301 -9.08 -11.07 20.31
N GLY A 302 -9.79 -10.08 20.84
CA GLY A 302 -11.20 -10.12 21.20
C GLY A 302 -11.41 -10.10 22.72
N GLU A 303 -12.67 -9.97 23.14
CA GLU A 303 -13.09 -9.93 24.57
C GLU A 303 -12.31 -8.96 25.48
N GLY A 304 -11.77 -7.90 24.88
CA GLY A 304 -11.00 -6.87 25.57
C GLY A 304 -9.53 -7.21 25.80
N VAL A 305 -9.04 -8.32 25.23
CA VAL A 305 -7.63 -8.72 25.32
C VAL A 305 -6.86 -8.14 24.15
N MET A 306 -5.69 -7.58 24.48
CA MET A 306 -4.75 -7.04 23.49
C MET A 306 -3.37 -7.64 23.73
N ARG A 307 -2.69 -7.99 22.63
CA ARG A 307 -1.34 -8.57 22.63
C ARG A 307 -0.38 -7.69 21.83
N GLU A 308 0.76 -7.42 22.40
CA GLU A 308 1.87 -6.81 21.67
C GLU A 308 2.60 -7.87 20.82
N TYR A 309 3.00 -7.49 19.62
CA TYR A 309 3.79 -8.31 18.72
C TYR A 309 4.97 -7.52 18.19
N ASN A 310 6.18 -8.00 18.48
CA ASN A 310 7.41 -7.39 18.01
C ASN A 310 7.75 -7.97 16.64
N GLY A 311 7.44 -7.24 15.58
CA GLY A 311 7.63 -7.62 14.18
C GLY A 311 6.70 -6.86 13.26
N ASN A 312 6.89 -7.04 11.97
CA ASN A 312 6.06 -6.41 10.97
C ASN A 312 4.73 -7.15 10.76
N TYR A 313 3.86 -6.58 9.95
CA TYR A 313 2.53 -7.15 9.69
C TYR A 313 2.59 -8.45 8.89
N THR A 314 3.54 -8.56 7.97
CA THR A 314 3.74 -9.75 7.15
C THR A 314 4.20 -10.93 8.00
N ASP A 315 5.17 -10.73 8.90
CA ASP A 315 5.65 -11.78 9.83
C ASP A 315 4.52 -12.30 10.72
N TYR A 316 3.71 -11.40 11.28
CA TYR A 316 2.53 -11.78 12.06
C TYR A 316 1.54 -12.63 11.26
N ARG A 317 1.29 -12.26 10.00
CA ARG A 317 0.37 -13.01 9.13
C ARG A 317 0.88 -14.41 8.84
N TYR A 318 2.17 -14.59 8.57
CA TYR A 318 2.77 -15.90 8.38
C TYR A 318 2.62 -16.77 9.63
N GLU A 319 2.89 -16.22 10.82
CA GLU A 319 2.74 -16.93 12.08
C GLU A 319 1.27 -17.39 12.30
N VAL A 320 0.31 -16.52 12.03
CA VAL A 320 -1.13 -16.86 12.14
C VAL A 320 -1.53 -17.91 11.12
N GLU A 321 -1.08 -17.83 9.88
CA GLU A 321 -1.38 -18.81 8.82
C GLU A 321 -0.79 -20.18 9.17
N GLU A 322 0.46 -20.24 9.64
CA GLU A 322 1.11 -21.47 10.12
C GLU A 322 0.39 -22.08 11.32
N ALA A 323 -0.04 -21.25 12.28
CA ALA A 323 -0.83 -21.70 13.42
C ALA A 323 -2.19 -22.27 13.02
N ILE A 324 -2.85 -21.71 12.01
CA ILE A 324 -4.11 -22.21 11.47
C ILE A 324 -3.88 -23.54 10.73
N GLU A 325 -2.83 -23.68 9.94
CA GLU A 325 -2.49 -24.93 9.26
C GLU A 325 -2.14 -26.05 10.24
N THR A 326 -1.38 -25.72 11.28
CA THR A 326 -1.04 -26.69 12.34
C THR A 326 -2.25 -27.09 13.18
N SER A 327 -3.20 -26.19 13.42
CA SER A 327 -4.44 -26.51 14.15
C SER A 327 -5.44 -27.31 13.30
N ARG A 328 -5.45 -27.14 11.97
CA ARG A 328 -6.28 -27.94 11.05
C ARG A 328 -5.80 -29.40 10.91
N LYS A 329 -4.49 -29.65 11.05
CA LYS A 329 -3.93 -31.01 10.98
C LYS A 329 -4.44 -31.98 12.07
N PRO A 330 -4.69 -31.58 13.34
CA PRO A 330 -5.28 -32.48 14.32
C PRO A 330 -6.79 -32.72 14.13
N GLU A 331 -7.57 -31.71 13.72
CA GLU A 331 -9.02 -31.89 13.50
C GLU A 331 -9.33 -32.82 12.33
N VAL A 332 -8.54 -32.77 11.26
CA VAL A 332 -8.67 -33.72 10.15
C VAL A 332 -8.28 -35.11 10.58
N LYS A 333 -7.31 -35.28 11.49
CA LYS A 333 -6.95 -36.59 12.07
C LYS A 333 -7.97 -37.09 13.08
N GLU A 334 -8.63 -36.24 13.86
CA GLU A 334 -9.69 -36.61 14.78
C GLU A 334 -11.04 -36.90 14.07
N ALA A 335 -11.39 -36.10 13.06
CA ALA A 335 -12.55 -36.35 12.20
C ALA A 335 -12.36 -37.62 11.39
N ALA A 336 -11.17 -37.91 10.89
CA ALA A 336 -10.85 -39.20 10.26
C ALA A 336 -10.87 -40.37 11.24
N LYS A 337 -10.44 -40.16 12.52
CA LYS A 337 -10.56 -41.19 13.58
C LYS A 337 -12.00 -41.40 14.02
N ALA A 338 -12.82 -40.35 14.09
CA ALA A 338 -14.25 -40.49 14.44
C ALA A 338 -15.08 -41.12 13.33
N ALA A 339 -14.74 -40.92 12.05
CA ALA A 339 -15.31 -41.60 10.91
C ALA A 339 -14.89 -43.10 10.83
N ALA A 340 -13.66 -43.39 11.22
CA ALA A 340 -13.11 -44.75 11.22
C ALA A 340 -13.67 -45.66 12.34
N GLN A 341 -14.39 -45.11 13.33
CA GLN A 341 -15.03 -45.93 14.39
C GLN A 341 -16.42 -46.41 14.04
N LYS A 342 -16.98 -46.08 12.87
CA LYS A 342 -18.32 -46.54 12.47
C LYS A 342 -18.36 -47.63 11.40
N ASP A 343 -17.25 -47.98 10.76
CA ASP A 343 -17.21 -49.15 9.88
C ASP A 343 -15.92 -49.93 10.04
N SER A 344 -16.05 -51.13 10.53
CA SER A 344 -14.99 -52.09 10.76
C SER A 344 -14.54 -52.76 9.46
N LYS A 345 -13.34 -52.53 9.03
CA LYS A 345 -12.21 -53.42 8.73
C LYS A 345 -11.31 -52.92 7.60
N PRO A 346 -10.06 -53.29 7.69
CA PRO A 346 -8.94 -52.51 7.21
C PRO A 346 -8.21 -53.18 6.07
N SER A 347 -7.51 -52.39 5.30
CA SER A 347 -6.23 -52.84 4.75
C SER A 347 -5.52 -51.62 4.16
N THR A 348 -4.63 -51.04 4.95
CA THR A 348 -3.71 -49.99 4.60
C THR A 348 -2.47 -50.50 3.87
N LYS A 349 -2.67 -51.27 2.80
CA LYS A 349 -1.62 -51.52 1.79
C LYS A 349 -2.31 -51.58 0.45
N ARG A 350 -1.81 -50.82 -0.52
CA ARG A 350 -2.26 -50.92 -1.91
C ARG A 350 -2.28 -52.37 -2.34
N SER A 351 -3.40 -52.82 -2.92
CA SER A 351 -3.47 -54.08 -3.59
C SER A 351 -2.44 -54.10 -4.72
N PHE A 352 -1.89 -55.27 -5.06
CA PHE A 352 -0.95 -55.42 -6.19
C PHE A 352 -1.49 -54.84 -7.51
N LYS A 353 -2.83 -54.85 -7.68
CA LYS A 353 -3.50 -54.21 -8.80
C LYS A 353 -3.47 -52.69 -8.73
N GLU A 354 -3.67 -52.11 -7.56
CA GLU A 354 -3.65 -50.67 -7.32
C GLU A 354 -2.22 -50.11 -7.42
N GLN A 355 -1.22 -50.90 -7.04
CA GLN A 355 0.17 -50.54 -7.21
C GLN A 355 0.59 -50.46 -8.68
N LYS A 356 0.13 -51.43 -9.48
CA LYS A 356 0.37 -51.46 -10.92
C LYS A 356 -0.36 -50.32 -11.64
N GLU A 357 -1.62 -50.04 -11.24
CA GLU A 357 -2.41 -48.89 -11.73
C GLU A 357 -1.73 -47.56 -11.42
N PHE A 358 -1.17 -47.41 -10.23
CA PHE A 358 -0.43 -46.23 -9.82
C PHE A 358 0.83 -45.97 -10.70
N GLU A 359 1.64 -47.00 -10.93
CA GLU A 359 2.85 -46.87 -11.77
C GLU A 359 2.51 -46.66 -13.27
N GLU A 360 1.38 -47.22 -13.74
CA GLU A 360 0.88 -46.98 -15.11
C GLU A 360 0.34 -45.55 -15.26
N LEU A 361 -0.42 -45.04 -14.27
CA LEU A 361 -0.93 -43.66 -14.27
C LEU A 361 0.21 -42.62 -14.23
N GLU A 362 1.27 -42.84 -13.44
CA GLU A 362 2.41 -41.97 -13.36
C GLU A 362 3.11 -41.79 -14.72
N LYS A 363 3.32 -42.87 -15.43
CA LYS A 363 3.89 -42.85 -16.80
C LYS A 363 2.95 -42.21 -17.82
N GLU A 364 1.66 -42.44 -17.71
CA GLU A 364 0.68 -41.86 -18.62
C GLU A 364 0.51 -40.35 -18.41
N ILE A 365 0.58 -39.87 -17.17
CA ILE A 365 0.56 -38.43 -16.84
C ILE A 365 1.81 -37.77 -17.46
N GLU A 366 2.99 -38.31 -17.27
CA GLU A 366 4.23 -37.76 -17.82
C GLU A 366 4.22 -37.66 -19.35
N VAL A 367 3.75 -38.70 -20.05
CA VAL A 367 3.64 -38.69 -21.52
C VAL A 367 2.62 -37.67 -22.00
N LYS A 368 1.51 -37.50 -21.28
CA LYS A 368 0.47 -36.53 -21.64
C LYS A 368 0.88 -35.10 -21.36
N GLU A 369 1.64 -34.85 -20.30
CA GLU A 369 2.24 -33.53 -20.04
C GLU A 369 3.24 -33.14 -21.14
N GLN A 370 4.07 -34.06 -21.59
CA GLN A 370 4.98 -33.81 -22.72
C GLN A 370 4.18 -33.49 -24.00
N SER A 371 3.10 -34.22 -24.25
CA SER A 371 2.22 -33.96 -25.42
C SER A 371 1.52 -32.61 -25.33
N LYS A 372 1.06 -32.19 -24.13
CA LYS A 372 0.50 -30.88 -23.87
C LYS A 372 1.51 -29.76 -24.15
N ASN A 373 2.73 -29.89 -23.64
CA ASN A 373 3.81 -28.93 -23.89
C ASN A 373 4.16 -28.82 -25.38
N ALA A 374 4.20 -29.93 -26.10
CA ALA A 374 4.43 -29.93 -27.55
C ALA A 374 3.28 -29.26 -28.34
N LEU A 375 2.04 -29.35 -27.89
CA LEU A 375 0.90 -28.66 -28.50
C LEU A 375 0.92 -27.16 -28.19
N ILE A 376 1.31 -26.78 -26.97
CA ILE A 376 1.49 -25.37 -26.58
C ILE A 376 2.60 -24.72 -27.42
N ASP A 377 3.72 -25.41 -27.62
CA ASP A 377 4.81 -24.92 -28.48
C ASP A 377 4.37 -24.74 -29.95
N LYS A 378 3.54 -25.63 -30.47
CA LYS A 378 2.96 -25.50 -31.82
C LYS A 378 1.98 -24.34 -31.90
N LEU A 379 1.20 -24.07 -30.87
CA LEU A 379 0.26 -22.95 -30.79
C LEU A 379 0.98 -21.60 -30.63
N SER A 380 2.17 -21.59 -30.01
CA SER A 380 2.97 -20.37 -29.82
C SER A 380 3.73 -19.92 -31.06
N LYS A 381 3.89 -20.80 -32.08
CA LYS A 381 4.56 -20.51 -33.37
C LYS A 381 3.67 -21.00 -34.51
N PRO A 382 2.57 -20.26 -34.82
CA PRO A 382 1.66 -20.69 -35.89
C PRO A 382 2.29 -20.45 -37.26
N ASP A 383 2.49 -21.53 -38.03
CA ASP A 383 2.86 -21.46 -39.44
C ASP A 383 1.60 -21.19 -40.29
N SER A 384 1.76 -20.42 -41.38
CA SER A 384 0.65 -20.02 -42.25
C SER A 384 -0.01 -21.22 -42.93
N GLY A 385 -1.10 -21.71 -42.35
CA GLY A 385 -1.90 -22.85 -42.88
C GLY A 385 -2.43 -23.81 -41.80
N THR A 386 -2.17 -23.56 -40.54
CA THR A 386 -2.46 -24.48 -39.45
C THR A 386 -3.85 -24.30 -38.83
N ASN A 387 -4.52 -25.40 -38.52
CA ASN A 387 -5.88 -25.48 -37.99
C ASN A 387 -5.88 -25.25 -36.46
N ILE A 388 -5.69 -23.97 -36.05
CA ILE A 388 -5.59 -23.53 -34.63
C ILE A 388 -6.81 -24.03 -33.82
N ALA A 389 -7.99 -24.03 -34.43
CA ALA A 389 -9.22 -24.48 -33.76
C ALA A 389 -9.19 -25.99 -33.42
N GLN A 390 -8.51 -26.79 -34.21
CA GLN A 390 -8.36 -28.22 -33.97
C GLN A 390 -7.38 -28.49 -32.82
N TRP A 391 -6.24 -27.79 -32.80
CA TRP A 391 -5.25 -27.92 -31.71
C TRP A 391 -5.76 -27.40 -30.37
N SER A 392 -6.57 -26.32 -30.37
CA SER A 392 -7.22 -25.83 -29.15
C SER A 392 -8.19 -26.86 -28.59
N LYS A 393 -8.94 -27.57 -29.45
CA LYS A 393 -9.87 -28.63 -29.04
C LYS A 393 -9.13 -29.87 -28.53
N GLU A 394 -8.02 -30.23 -29.16
CA GLU A 394 -7.14 -31.31 -28.69
C GLU A 394 -6.52 -30.97 -27.33
N LEU A 395 -6.11 -29.74 -27.12
CA LEU A 395 -5.55 -29.27 -25.84
C LEU A 395 -6.61 -29.35 -24.73
N GLU A 396 -7.84 -28.92 -24.98
CA GLU A 396 -8.94 -28.99 -24.01
C GLU A 396 -9.30 -30.43 -23.64
N THR A 397 -9.29 -31.37 -24.60
CA THR A 397 -9.53 -32.77 -24.31
C THR A 397 -8.42 -33.42 -23.52
N LEU A 398 -7.17 -33.01 -23.80
CA LEU A 398 -5.97 -33.50 -23.13
C LEU A 398 -5.87 -32.97 -21.69
N ASP A 399 -6.30 -31.75 -21.44
CA ASP A 399 -6.38 -31.15 -20.11
C ASP A 399 -7.41 -31.87 -19.22
N LYS A 400 -8.62 -32.14 -19.73
CA LYS A 400 -9.65 -32.90 -19.00
C LYS A 400 -9.19 -34.33 -18.67
N ASP A 401 -8.46 -34.95 -19.56
CA ASP A 401 -7.98 -36.31 -19.36
C ASP A 401 -6.82 -36.37 -18.35
N LEU A 402 -5.92 -35.35 -18.38
CA LEU A 402 -4.89 -35.13 -17.37
C LEU A 402 -5.48 -34.89 -15.98
N GLU A 403 -6.49 -34.05 -15.87
CA GLU A 403 -7.17 -33.77 -14.60
C GLU A 403 -7.78 -35.03 -13.98
N ASN A 404 -8.49 -35.82 -14.76
CA ASN A 404 -9.06 -37.07 -14.29
C ASN A 404 -8.02 -38.11 -13.85
N LYS A 405 -6.91 -38.21 -14.57
CA LYS A 405 -5.80 -39.12 -14.23
C LYS A 405 -5.03 -38.66 -13.00
N THR A 406 -4.82 -37.37 -12.85
CA THR A 406 -4.15 -36.77 -11.68
C THR A 406 -5.03 -36.98 -10.42
N LEU A 407 -6.35 -36.81 -10.51
CA LEU A 407 -7.26 -37.08 -9.40
C LEU A 407 -7.18 -38.54 -8.99
N ARG A 408 -7.19 -39.47 -9.96
CA ARG A 408 -7.10 -40.92 -9.68
C ARG A 408 -5.73 -41.29 -9.09
N TRP A 409 -4.65 -40.70 -9.57
CA TRP A 409 -3.31 -40.89 -9.04
C TRP A 409 -3.22 -40.40 -7.58
N LEU A 410 -3.82 -39.24 -7.25
CA LEU A 410 -3.92 -38.71 -5.89
C LEU A 410 -4.69 -39.67 -4.96
N GLU A 411 -5.84 -40.16 -5.38
CA GLU A 411 -6.61 -41.15 -4.61
C GLU A 411 -5.81 -42.43 -4.28
N LEU A 412 -5.00 -42.89 -5.25
CA LEU A 412 -4.15 -44.04 -5.04
C LEU A 412 -2.90 -43.70 -4.21
N SER A 413 -2.42 -42.46 -4.25
CA SER A 413 -1.28 -42.02 -3.45
C SER A 413 -1.62 -41.91 -1.95
N GLU A 414 -2.86 -41.57 -1.61
CA GLU A 414 -3.36 -41.51 -0.23
C GLU A 414 -3.53 -42.87 0.43
N LYS A 415 -3.55 -43.96 -0.35
CA LYS A 415 -3.67 -45.34 0.12
C LYS A 415 -2.31 -46.01 0.41
N SER A 416 -1.23 -45.26 0.59
CA SER A 416 0.09 -45.82 0.83
C SER A 416 0.39 -46.10 2.31
#